data_74e83c8ff69fb1913df065ae0be230ae
#
_entry.id   74e83c8ff69fb1913df065ae0be230ae
#
_cell.length_a   1.000
_cell.length_b   1.000
_cell.length_c   1.000
_cell.angle_alpha   90.00
_cell.angle_beta   90.00
_cell.angle_gamma   90.00
#
_symmetry.space_group_name_H-M   'P 1'
#
loop_
_entity.id
_entity.type
_entity.pdbx_description
1 polymer ?
#
loop_
_entity_poly.entity_id
_entity_poly.type
_entity_poly.pdbx_seq_one_letter_code
_entity_poly.pdbx_strand_id
1 'polypeptide(L)' 'MPVVQVSVWAGMSEENKKKVVEGITRVLEELGIPREAVTVIIYEAPKTNWATGGQLHSEKYANR' A
#
# COMPACT_ATOMS: atom_id res chain seq x y z
N MET A 1 5.90 -17.79 -5.82
CA MET A 1 5.87 -17.10 -4.51
C MET A 1 5.79 -15.61 -4.72
N PRO A 2 4.56 -14.98 -4.78
CA PRO A 2 4.48 -13.56 -5.06
C PRO A 2 4.72 -12.70 -3.82
N VAL A 3 5.41 -11.59 -4.05
CA VAL A 3 5.55 -10.53 -3.05
C VAL A 3 4.97 -9.27 -3.67
N VAL A 4 3.98 -8.67 -3.00
CA VAL A 4 3.34 -7.45 -3.46
C VAL A 4 3.76 -6.32 -2.53
N GLN A 5 4.28 -5.25 -3.10
CA GLN A 5 4.73 -4.10 -2.33
C GLN A 5 3.81 -2.92 -2.63
N VAL A 6 3.29 -2.32 -1.58
CA VAL A 6 2.36 -1.18 -1.70
C VAL A 6 2.95 0.00 -0.94
N SER A 7 3.12 1.11 -1.64
CA SER A 7 3.60 2.33 -1.00
C SER A 7 2.42 3.27 -0.81
N VAL A 8 2.27 3.79 0.42
CA VAL A 8 1.14 4.65 0.77
C VAL A 8 1.64 5.83 1.60
N TRP A 9 0.82 6.86 1.69
CA TRP A 9 1.08 7.96 2.64
C TRP A 9 0.99 7.41 4.06
N ALA A 10 1.82 7.92 4.96
CA ALA A 10 1.75 7.58 6.36
C ALA A 10 0.39 7.99 6.94
N GLY A 11 -0.09 7.21 7.90
CA GLY A 11 -1.35 7.50 8.58
C GLY A 11 -2.49 6.55 8.28
N MET A 12 -2.26 5.53 7.45
CA MET A 12 -3.30 4.53 7.20
C MET A 12 -3.54 3.72 8.49
N SER A 13 -4.80 3.55 8.86
CA SER A 13 -5.15 2.78 10.06
C SER A 13 -4.80 1.31 9.87
N GLU A 14 -4.59 0.62 11.00
CA GLU A 14 -4.34 -0.83 10.96
C GLU A 14 -5.52 -1.56 10.33
N GLU A 15 -6.74 -1.12 10.60
CA GLU A 15 -7.94 -1.72 10.02
C GLU A 15 -7.92 -1.61 8.50
N ASN A 16 -7.54 -0.45 7.96
CA ASN A 16 -7.47 -0.28 6.52
C ASN A 16 -6.33 -1.09 5.92
N LYS A 17 -5.22 -1.23 6.64
CA LYS A 17 -4.12 -2.08 6.19
C LYS A 17 -4.57 -3.53 6.07
N LYS A 18 -5.38 -4.01 7.02
CA LYS A 18 -5.93 -5.36 6.94
C LYS A 18 -6.79 -5.56 5.70
N LYS A 19 -7.60 -4.55 5.37
CA LYS A 19 -8.44 -4.61 4.17
C LYS A 19 -7.60 -4.67 2.91
N VAL A 20 -6.53 -3.89 2.85
CA VAL A 20 -5.64 -3.87 1.68
C VAL A 20 -4.99 -5.23 1.48
N VAL A 21 -4.39 -5.78 2.55
CA VAL A 21 -3.69 -7.07 2.42
C VAL A 21 -4.66 -8.21 2.13
N GLU A 22 -5.86 -8.17 2.73
CA GLU A 22 -6.87 -9.20 2.48
C GLU A 22 -7.35 -9.15 1.03
N GLY A 23 -7.61 -7.94 0.51
CA GLY A 23 -8.07 -7.79 -0.86
C GLY A 23 -7.04 -8.23 -1.88
N ILE A 24 -5.77 -7.86 -1.66
CA ILE A 24 -4.69 -8.26 -2.56
C ILE A 24 -4.52 -9.77 -2.53
N THR A 25 -4.54 -10.36 -1.33
CA THR A 25 -4.39 -11.81 -1.18
C THR A 25 -5.52 -12.54 -1.92
N ARG A 26 -6.75 -12.04 -1.78
CA ARG A 26 -7.90 -12.67 -2.42
C ARG A 26 -7.77 -12.66 -3.95
N VAL A 27 -7.32 -11.56 -4.52
CA VAL A 27 -7.13 -11.47 -5.97
C VAL A 27 -6.15 -12.53 -6.44
N LEU A 28 -5.05 -12.72 -5.71
CA LEU A 28 -4.03 -13.70 -6.08
C LEU A 28 -4.54 -15.13 -5.88
N GLU A 29 -5.37 -15.35 -4.86
CA GLU A 29 -6.00 -16.66 -4.67
C GLU A 29 -6.90 -17.02 -5.85
N GLU A 30 -7.58 -16.04 -6.41
CA GLU A 30 -8.43 -16.28 -7.57
C GLU A 30 -7.64 -16.73 -8.79
N LEU A 31 -6.34 -16.46 -8.80
CA LEU A 31 -5.45 -16.92 -9.86
C LEU A 31 -4.84 -18.29 -9.56
N GLY A 32 -5.25 -18.92 -8.46
CA GLY A 32 -4.79 -20.25 -8.10
C GLY A 32 -3.57 -20.27 -7.18
N ILE A 33 -3.17 -19.11 -6.64
CA ILE A 33 -2.02 -19.04 -5.74
C ILE A 33 -2.49 -19.30 -4.31
N PRO A 34 -1.88 -20.26 -3.58
CA PRO A 34 -2.27 -20.48 -2.18
C PRO A 34 -2.04 -19.24 -1.35
N ARG A 35 -3.00 -18.91 -0.46
CA ARG A 35 -2.87 -17.67 0.32
C ARG A 35 -1.63 -17.65 1.20
N GLU A 36 -1.15 -18.81 1.64
CA GLU A 36 0.07 -18.90 2.45
C GLU A 36 1.32 -18.52 1.70
N ALA A 37 1.25 -18.53 0.36
CA ALA A 37 2.39 -18.17 -0.48
C ALA A 37 2.43 -16.68 -0.81
N VAL A 38 1.38 -15.93 -0.46
CA VAL A 38 1.28 -14.50 -0.80
C VAL A 38 1.85 -13.67 0.34
N THR A 39 2.83 -12.82 0.03
CA THR A 39 3.37 -11.86 0.99
C THR A 39 3.03 -10.46 0.49
N VAL A 40 2.48 -9.63 1.38
CA VAL A 40 2.16 -8.24 1.07
C VAL A 40 2.94 -7.36 2.04
N ILE A 41 3.68 -6.39 1.51
CA ILE A 41 4.44 -5.44 2.31
C ILE A 41 3.87 -4.05 2.05
N ILE A 42 3.54 -3.33 3.12
CA ILE A 42 3.06 -1.96 3.01
C ILE A 42 4.17 -1.04 3.50
N TYR A 43 4.59 -0.12 2.62
CA TYR A 43 5.57 0.90 2.96
C TYR A 43 4.84 2.21 3.19
N GLU A 44 5.10 2.84 4.31
CA GLU A 44 4.51 4.14 4.61
C GLU A 44 5.59 5.20 4.61
N ALA A 45 5.28 6.34 3.99
CA ALA A 45 6.18 7.49 4.06
C ALA A 45 5.31 8.74 4.20
N PRO A 46 5.76 9.73 5.00
CA PRO A 46 5.01 10.97 5.13
C PRO A 46 4.98 11.73 3.81
N LYS A 47 4.00 12.63 3.67
CA LYS A 47 3.86 13.42 2.44
C LYS A 47 5.11 14.24 2.12
N THR A 48 5.93 14.52 3.12
CA THR A 48 7.20 15.22 2.91
C THR A 48 8.23 14.36 2.18
N ASN A 49 7.97 13.05 2.06
CA ASN A 49 8.86 12.13 1.35
C ASN A 49 8.29 11.70 0.00
N TRP A 50 7.16 12.28 -0.40
CA TRP A 50 6.52 11.98 -1.68
C TRP A 50 6.61 13.20 -2.58
N ALA A 51 6.85 12.98 -3.86
CA ALA A 51 6.85 14.08 -4.83
C ALA A 51 6.32 13.58 -6.17
N THR A 52 5.63 14.46 -6.87
CA THR A 52 5.17 14.19 -8.23
C THR A 52 5.41 15.46 -9.04
N GLY A 53 6.08 15.33 -10.18
CA GLY A 53 6.38 16.48 -11.03
C GLY A 53 7.31 17.48 -10.35
N GLY A 54 8.13 17.01 -9.41
CA GLY A 54 9.06 17.87 -8.68
C GLY A 54 8.44 18.63 -7.53
N GLN A 55 7.15 18.36 -7.21
CA GLN A 55 6.47 19.06 -6.11
C GLN A 55 6.16 18.08 -4.98
N LEU A 56 6.48 18.44 -3.76
CA LEU A 56 6.19 17.60 -2.59
C LEU A 56 4.69 17.46 -2.36
N HIS A 57 4.26 16.24 -1.97
CA HIS A 57 2.85 16.00 -1.68
C HIS A 57 2.38 16.79 -0.46
N SER A 58 3.30 17.13 0.46
CA SER A 58 2.96 17.97 1.62
C SER A 58 2.48 19.35 1.19
N GLU A 59 2.91 19.82 0.01
CA GLU A 59 2.48 21.10 -0.55
C GLU A 59 1.30 20.91 -1.50
N LYS A 60 1.42 19.95 -2.41
CA LYS A 60 0.42 19.71 -3.44
C LYS A 60 -0.91 19.25 -2.84
N TYR A 61 -0.86 18.46 -1.79
CA TYR A 61 -2.05 17.89 -1.13
C TYR A 61 -2.11 18.30 0.33
N ALA A 62 -1.88 19.58 0.59
CA ALA A 62 -1.79 20.09 1.97
C ALA A 62 -3.07 19.85 2.78
N ASN A 63 -4.22 19.75 2.13
CA ASN A 63 -5.52 19.59 2.78
C ASN A 63 -6.03 18.14 2.83
N ARG A 64 -5.17 17.18 2.57
CA ARG A 64 -5.58 15.78 2.55
C ARG A 64 -4.88 14.92 3.58
#